data_ddcbc212c47de9609b7ecb76e0c8fbac
#
_entry.id   ddcbc212c47de9609b7ecb76e0c8fbac
#
_cell.length_a   1.000
_cell.length_b   1.000
_cell.length_c   1.000
_cell.angle_alpha   90.00
_cell.angle_beta   90.00
_cell.angle_gamma   90.00
#
_symmetry.space_group_name_H-M   'P 1'
#
loop_
_entity.id
_entity.type
_entity.pdbx_description
1 polymer ?
#
loop_
_entity_poly.entity_id
_entity_poly.type
_entity_poly.pdbx_seq_one_letter_code
_entity_poly.pdbx_strand_id
1 'polypeptide(L)'
;IISYLWSESSDDAAKYNLRFNLWQIKKALVQADGESLLLVSKDVIKVNPNFSFLCDISEIEQATLEDINSIAELKHLLSLFRGDFFENCSLHNCENFLEYIIQRRYYLENRKLVVYHRLIRLTYENALDDDCLQFMSACEEIDPYNEDIAKIRLEILIRRSAWRDAVQYYQMFYSRLLRDVGAEPSPELQELSKQFRLQKTRDVEENVLHLEVCTVPSLP
;
A
#
# COMPACT_ATOMS: atom_id res chain seq x y z
N ILE A 1 24.81 9.68 14.23
CA ILE A 1 25.26 8.87 13.07
C ILE A 1 26.25 7.80 13.53
N ILE A 2 27.31 8.17 14.27
CA ILE A 2 28.37 7.23 14.72
C ILE A 2 27.77 6.05 15.49
N SER A 3 26.93 6.32 16.49
CA SER A 3 26.25 5.30 17.30
C SER A 3 25.31 4.37 16.51
N TYR A 4 24.81 4.83 15.37
CA TYR A 4 23.94 4.03 14.49
C TYR A 4 24.73 3.11 13.56
N LEU A 5 25.82 3.62 12.97
CA LEU A 5 26.54 2.92 11.91
C LEU A 5 27.79 2.16 12.40
N TRP A 6 28.35 2.54 13.54
CA TRP A 6 29.60 1.97 14.08
C TRP A 6 29.53 1.77 15.61
N SER A 7 28.41 1.21 16.09
CA SER A 7 28.17 0.98 17.52
C SER A 7 29.24 0.12 18.20
N GLU A 8 29.84 -0.80 17.45
CA GLU A 8 30.85 -1.75 17.94
C GLU A 8 32.31 -1.27 17.75
N SER A 9 32.50 -0.13 17.09
CA SER A 9 33.81 0.41 16.83
C SER A 9 34.28 1.31 17.97
N SER A 10 35.60 1.43 18.14
CA SER A 10 36.14 2.46 19.04
C SER A 10 35.78 3.87 18.52
N ASP A 11 35.65 4.82 19.43
CA ASP A 11 35.26 6.21 19.11
C ASP A 11 36.14 6.85 18.01
N ASP A 12 37.46 6.58 18.07
CA ASP A 12 38.40 7.13 17.10
C ASP A 12 38.27 6.47 15.73
N ALA A 13 38.07 5.15 15.69
CA ALA A 13 37.82 4.42 14.45
C ALA A 13 36.46 4.85 13.79
N ALA A 14 35.43 4.98 14.59
CA ALA A 14 34.11 5.43 14.12
C ALA A 14 34.15 6.87 13.57
N LYS A 15 34.86 7.79 14.23
CA LYS A 15 35.08 9.16 13.74
C LYS A 15 35.90 9.20 12.45
N TYR A 16 36.94 8.35 12.36
CA TYR A 16 37.72 8.23 11.12
C TYR A 16 36.83 7.75 9.95
N ASN A 17 36.08 6.68 10.17
CA ASN A 17 35.17 6.14 9.16
C ASN A 17 34.13 7.17 8.72
N LEU A 18 33.55 7.93 9.65
CA LEU A 18 32.59 9.00 9.33
C LEU A 18 33.24 10.07 8.44
N ARG A 19 34.44 10.56 8.81
CA ARG A 19 35.15 11.59 8.03
C ARG A 19 35.49 11.09 6.64
N PHE A 20 35.95 9.86 6.52
CA PHE A 20 36.29 9.24 5.23
C PHE A 20 35.03 9.14 4.33
N ASN A 21 33.92 8.62 4.84
CA ASN A 21 32.68 8.49 4.08
C ASN A 21 32.10 9.86 3.69
N LEU A 22 32.13 10.84 4.58
CA LEU A 22 31.71 12.21 4.26
C LEU A 22 32.55 12.85 3.15
N TRP A 23 33.85 12.59 3.15
CA TRP A 23 34.74 13.04 2.07
C TRP A 23 34.39 12.37 0.74
N GLN A 24 34.13 11.06 0.72
CA GLN A 24 33.67 10.33 -0.46
C GLN A 24 32.35 10.88 -1.01
N ILE A 25 31.36 11.07 -0.14
CA ILE A 25 30.04 11.62 -0.52
C ILE A 25 30.20 13.02 -1.11
N LYS A 26 30.97 13.90 -0.45
CA LYS A 26 31.24 15.24 -0.95
C LYS A 26 31.91 15.23 -2.33
N LYS A 27 32.85 14.31 -2.55
CA LYS A 27 33.53 14.19 -3.83
C LYS A 27 32.62 13.66 -4.95
N ALA A 28 31.71 12.74 -4.62
CA ALA A 28 30.80 12.11 -5.58
C ALA A 28 29.60 13.00 -5.96
N LEU A 29 29.11 13.82 -5.01
CA LEU A 29 27.87 14.60 -5.13
C LEU A 29 28.17 16.09 -5.08
N VAL A 30 28.72 16.60 -6.19
CA VAL A 30 28.97 18.03 -6.42
C VAL A 30 28.22 18.46 -7.67
N GLN A 31 27.46 19.56 -7.58
CA GLN A 31 26.81 20.17 -8.74
C GLN A 31 27.83 20.89 -9.65
N ALA A 32 27.41 21.24 -10.87
CA ALA A 32 28.25 21.92 -11.83
C ALA A 32 28.74 23.31 -11.39
N ASP A 33 28.02 23.94 -10.46
CA ASP A 33 28.38 25.22 -9.83
C ASP A 33 29.32 25.08 -8.61
N GLY A 34 29.71 23.82 -8.28
CA GLY A 34 30.59 23.52 -7.14
C GLY A 34 29.88 23.34 -5.80
N GLU A 35 28.55 23.45 -5.77
CA GLU A 35 27.78 23.21 -4.56
C GLU A 35 27.80 21.75 -4.13
N SER A 36 27.95 21.51 -2.83
CA SER A 36 27.98 20.16 -2.24
C SER A 36 26.65 19.84 -1.58
N LEU A 37 26.19 18.58 -1.71
CA LEU A 37 24.98 18.09 -1.04
C LEU A 37 25.03 18.26 0.48
N LEU A 38 26.23 18.12 1.09
CA LEU A 38 26.36 18.13 2.54
C LEU A 38 27.12 19.35 3.02
N LEU A 39 26.52 20.08 3.94
CA LEU A 39 27.17 21.08 4.79
C LEU A 39 27.63 20.40 6.07
N VAL A 40 28.95 20.33 6.27
CA VAL A 40 29.56 19.66 7.42
C VAL A 40 30.26 20.71 8.27
N SER A 41 29.85 20.85 9.52
CA SER A 41 30.53 21.61 10.56
C SER A 41 31.14 20.66 11.61
N LYS A 42 31.74 21.20 12.69
CA LYS A 42 32.38 20.43 13.72
C LYS A 42 31.46 19.36 14.34
N ASP A 43 30.21 19.72 14.60
CA ASP A 43 29.26 18.90 15.37
C ASP A 43 27.98 18.53 14.60
N VAL A 44 27.80 19.06 13.40
CA VAL A 44 26.55 18.91 12.64
C VAL A 44 26.81 18.64 11.16
N ILE A 45 26.06 17.70 10.64
CA ILE A 45 25.94 17.42 9.20
C ILE A 45 24.54 17.77 8.78
N LYS A 46 24.38 18.63 7.76
CA LYS A 46 23.09 19.03 7.20
C LYS A 46 23.10 18.83 5.70
N VAL A 47 21.92 18.57 5.14
CA VAL A 47 21.72 18.67 3.71
C VAL A 47 21.76 20.17 3.33
N ASN A 48 22.47 20.50 2.25
CA ASN A 48 22.55 21.86 1.75
C ASN A 48 21.20 22.25 1.10
N PRO A 49 20.50 23.26 1.62
CA PRO A 49 19.21 23.68 1.08
C PRO A 49 19.31 24.25 -0.36
N ASN A 50 20.49 24.68 -0.79
CA ASN A 50 20.71 25.17 -2.15
C ASN A 50 21.04 24.05 -3.15
N PHE A 51 21.29 22.84 -2.67
CA PHE A 51 21.54 21.69 -3.53
C PHE A 51 20.23 21.13 -4.07
N SER A 52 20.04 21.18 -5.39
CA SER A 52 18.83 20.69 -6.04
C SER A 52 18.88 19.16 -6.17
N PHE A 53 17.94 18.49 -5.53
CA PHE A 53 17.73 17.03 -5.66
C PHE A 53 16.27 16.69 -5.45
N LEU A 54 15.85 15.57 -6.01
CA LEU A 54 14.53 14.97 -5.76
C LEU A 54 14.69 13.83 -4.77
N CYS A 55 13.82 13.79 -3.77
CA CYS A 55 13.78 12.74 -2.77
C CYS A 55 12.35 12.22 -2.66
N ASP A 56 12.14 11.00 -3.13
CA ASP A 56 10.84 10.32 -3.10
C ASP A 56 10.26 10.23 -1.68
N ILE A 57 11.08 9.87 -0.70
CA ILE A 57 10.66 9.78 0.70
C ILE A 57 10.21 11.15 1.22
N SER A 58 10.94 12.23 0.91
CA SER A 58 10.57 13.56 1.34
C SER A 58 9.23 14.00 0.75
N GLU A 59 8.98 13.68 -0.52
CA GLU A 59 7.72 13.97 -1.19
C GLU A 59 6.56 13.18 -0.56
N ILE A 60 6.76 11.86 -0.33
CA ILE A 60 5.79 11.01 0.35
C ILE A 60 5.46 11.54 1.75
N GLU A 61 6.47 12.01 2.51
CA GLU A 61 6.28 12.48 3.88
C GLU A 61 5.61 13.83 3.99
N GLN A 62 5.92 14.74 3.08
CA GLN A 62 5.39 16.09 3.08
C GLN A 62 3.95 16.16 2.55
N ALA A 63 3.51 15.13 1.82
CA ALA A 63 2.15 15.07 1.29
C ALA A 63 1.12 15.02 2.43
N THR A 64 0.21 16.00 2.47
CA THR A 64 -0.96 16.01 3.37
C THR A 64 -2.07 15.18 2.73
N LEU A 65 -2.02 13.86 2.94
CA LEU A 65 -2.88 12.90 2.23
C LEU A 65 -4.37 13.14 2.41
N GLU A 66 -4.79 13.74 3.53
CA GLU A 66 -6.19 14.07 3.81
C GLU A 66 -6.73 15.15 2.87
N ASP A 67 -5.88 16.07 2.42
CA ASP A 67 -6.26 17.20 1.57
C ASP A 67 -6.24 16.87 0.08
N ILE A 68 -5.59 15.76 -0.32
CA ILE A 68 -5.49 15.38 -1.73
C ILE A 68 -6.81 14.79 -2.22
N ASN A 69 -7.44 15.48 -3.17
CA ASN A 69 -8.67 15.06 -3.84
C ASN A 69 -8.46 14.71 -5.33
N SER A 70 -7.22 14.63 -5.77
CA SER A 70 -6.83 14.30 -7.14
C SER A 70 -6.35 12.86 -7.25
N ILE A 71 -7.05 12.04 -8.03
CA ILE A 71 -6.63 10.66 -8.34
C ILE A 71 -5.26 10.66 -9.03
N ALA A 72 -4.97 11.64 -9.89
CA ALA A 72 -3.69 11.74 -10.58
C ALA A 72 -2.53 12.00 -9.61
N GLU A 73 -2.72 12.88 -8.63
CA GLU A 73 -1.74 13.20 -7.61
C GLU A 73 -1.47 12.01 -6.68
N LEU A 74 -2.53 11.31 -6.25
CA LEU A 74 -2.37 10.08 -5.45
C LEU A 74 -1.69 8.95 -6.24
N LYS A 75 -1.99 8.80 -7.54
CA LYS A 75 -1.29 7.85 -8.43
C LYS A 75 0.19 8.23 -8.58
N HIS A 76 0.51 9.52 -8.66
CA HIS A 76 1.90 10.00 -8.66
C HIS A 76 2.60 9.60 -7.36
N LEU A 77 2.02 9.92 -6.19
CA LEU A 77 2.59 9.53 -4.90
C LEU A 77 2.79 8.00 -4.80
N LEU A 78 1.81 7.22 -5.27
CA LEU A 78 1.93 5.77 -5.28
C LEU A 78 3.11 5.29 -6.15
N SER A 79 3.40 5.97 -7.25
CA SER A 79 4.53 5.65 -8.13
C SER A 79 5.91 5.87 -7.51
N LEU A 80 5.99 6.61 -6.40
CA LEU A 80 7.22 6.84 -5.66
C LEU A 80 7.61 5.63 -4.78
N PHE A 81 6.67 4.74 -4.45
CA PHE A 81 6.94 3.50 -3.71
C PHE A 81 7.47 2.42 -4.66
N ARG A 82 8.75 2.53 -5.05
CA ARG A 82 9.41 1.67 -6.05
C ARG A 82 10.01 0.39 -5.48
N GLY A 83 10.03 0.23 -4.17
CA GLY A 83 10.56 -0.90 -3.42
C GLY A 83 10.64 -0.56 -1.95
N ASP A 84 11.22 -1.46 -1.16
CA ASP A 84 11.39 -1.25 0.27
C ASP A 84 12.51 -0.26 0.57
N PHE A 85 12.35 0.49 1.65
CA PHE A 85 13.39 1.38 2.14
C PHE A 85 14.68 0.59 2.42
N PHE A 86 15.78 0.97 1.79
CA PHE A 86 17.05 0.23 1.84
C PHE A 86 16.92 -1.24 1.41
N GLU A 87 16.09 -1.52 0.38
CA GLU A 87 16.01 -2.84 -0.23
C GLU A 87 17.40 -3.27 -0.78
N ASN A 88 17.71 -4.55 -0.61
CA ASN A 88 18.99 -5.14 -1.05
C ASN A 88 20.27 -4.53 -0.41
N CYS A 89 20.14 -3.72 0.65
CA CYS A 89 21.25 -3.20 1.38
C CYS A 89 21.66 -4.19 2.50
N SER A 90 22.78 -4.88 2.31
CA SER A 90 23.34 -5.78 3.31
C SER A 90 24.26 -4.99 4.25
N LEU A 91 23.80 -4.80 5.47
CA LEU A 91 24.54 -4.07 6.51
C LEU A 91 24.98 -5.05 7.59
N HIS A 92 26.24 -4.95 8.01
CA HIS A 92 26.81 -5.77 9.07
C HIS A 92 27.23 -4.89 10.24
N ASN A 93 27.05 -5.40 11.45
CA ASN A 93 27.49 -4.75 12.71
C ASN A 93 26.94 -3.33 12.92
N CYS A 94 25.64 -3.11 12.58
CA CYS A 94 24.96 -1.83 12.76
C CYS A 94 23.50 -2.04 13.18
N GLU A 95 23.28 -2.79 14.25
CA GLU A 95 21.97 -3.22 14.74
C GLU A 95 21.00 -2.05 14.94
N ASN A 96 21.46 -0.95 15.55
CA ASN A 96 20.64 0.25 15.75
C ASN A 96 20.14 0.87 14.43
N PHE A 97 20.95 0.77 13.37
CA PHE A 97 20.52 1.27 12.05
C PHE A 97 19.58 0.30 11.35
N LEU A 98 19.78 -1.01 11.54
CA LEU A 98 18.83 -2.03 11.03
C LEU A 98 17.46 -1.87 11.69
N GLU A 99 17.41 -1.62 13.00
CA GLU A 99 16.16 -1.34 13.70
C GLU A 99 15.46 -0.08 13.14
N TYR A 100 16.22 0.99 12.91
CA TYR A 100 15.69 2.19 12.23
C TYR A 100 15.14 1.89 10.85
N ILE A 101 15.81 1.05 10.03
CA ILE A 101 15.32 0.65 8.70
C ILE A 101 13.99 -0.09 8.83
N ILE A 102 13.85 -1.02 9.77
CA ILE A 102 12.61 -1.78 10.01
C ILE A 102 11.46 -0.84 10.38
N GLN A 103 11.68 0.05 11.33
CA GLN A 103 10.68 1.05 11.73
C GLN A 103 10.29 1.95 10.57
N ARG A 104 11.27 2.31 9.73
CA ARG A 104 11.05 3.17 8.58
C ARG A 104 10.25 2.48 7.47
N ARG A 105 10.52 1.19 7.20
CA ARG A 105 9.72 0.38 6.28
C ARG A 105 8.27 0.30 6.73
N TYR A 106 8.04 -0.03 7.98
CA TYR A 106 6.70 -0.07 8.55
C TYR A 106 5.96 1.27 8.42
N TYR A 107 6.64 2.38 8.71
CA TYR A 107 6.08 3.71 8.53
C TYR A 107 5.68 4.00 7.08
N LEU A 108 6.57 3.70 6.12
CA LEU A 108 6.31 3.93 4.69
C LEU A 108 5.21 3.01 4.15
N GLU A 109 5.14 1.76 4.60
CA GLU A 109 4.07 0.83 4.26
C GLU A 109 2.70 1.35 4.74
N ASN A 110 2.62 1.85 5.97
CA ASN A 110 1.40 2.48 6.46
C ASN A 110 1.03 3.74 5.64
N ARG A 111 2.01 4.55 5.25
CA ARG A 111 1.75 5.69 4.34
C ARG A 111 1.20 5.24 3.00
N LYS A 112 1.74 4.16 2.43
CA LYS A 112 1.26 3.55 1.19
C LYS A 112 -0.19 3.06 1.31
N LEU A 113 -0.53 2.42 2.43
CA LEU A 113 -1.91 2.02 2.73
C LEU A 113 -2.87 3.22 2.75
N VAL A 114 -2.49 4.32 3.39
CA VAL A 114 -3.31 5.55 3.39
C VAL A 114 -3.54 6.08 1.97
N VAL A 115 -2.51 6.05 1.10
CA VAL A 115 -2.67 6.44 -0.32
C VAL A 115 -3.65 5.50 -1.04
N TYR A 116 -3.56 4.17 -0.83
CA TYR A 116 -4.52 3.22 -1.40
C TYR A 116 -5.94 3.48 -0.90
N HIS A 117 -6.15 3.69 0.40
CA HIS A 117 -7.48 3.96 0.96
C HIS A 117 -8.10 5.22 0.35
N ARG A 118 -7.30 6.28 0.14
CA ARG A 118 -7.79 7.50 -0.55
C ARG A 118 -8.14 7.24 -2.01
N LEU A 119 -7.30 6.50 -2.75
CA LEU A 119 -7.57 6.12 -4.13
C LEU A 119 -8.84 5.27 -4.26
N ILE A 120 -8.98 4.26 -3.41
CA ILE A 120 -10.15 3.38 -3.36
C ILE A 120 -11.41 4.22 -3.11
N ARG A 121 -11.38 5.10 -2.12
CA ARG A 121 -12.51 5.97 -1.79
C ARG A 121 -12.87 6.90 -2.94
N LEU A 122 -11.91 7.63 -3.50
CA LEU A 122 -12.17 8.57 -4.61
C LEU A 122 -12.65 7.85 -5.87
N THR A 123 -12.08 6.68 -6.20
CA THR A 123 -12.51 5.92 -7.37
C THR A 123 -13.90 5.32 -7.17
N TYR A 124 -14.23 4.86 -5.96
CA TYR A 124 -15.56 4.38 -5.61
C TYR A 124 -16.62 5.48 -5.70
N GLU A 125 -16.37 6.66 -5.13
CA GLU A 125 -17.25 7.83 -5.15
C GLU A 125 -17.50 8.34 -6.58
N ASN A 126 -16.52 8.20 -7.48
CA ASN A 126 -16.61 8.58 -8.89
C ASN A 126 -17.10 7.44 -9.81
N ALA A 127 -17.54 6.31 -9.27
CA ALA A 127 -17.98 5.12 -10.00
C ALA A 127 -16.95 4.58 -11.01
N LEU A 128 -15.66 4.75 -10.72
CA LEU A 128 -14.53 4.20 -11.48
C LEU A 128 -14.20 2.79 -10.98
N ASP A 129 -15.15 1.86 -11.16
CA ASP A 129 -15.12 0.54 -10.55
C ASP A 129 -13.87 -0.29 -10.89
N ASP A 130 -13.39 -0.22 -12.13
CA ASP A 130 -12.24 -1.02 -12.57
C ASP A 130 -10.94 -0.54 -11.90
N ASP A 131 -10.72 0.78 -11.87
CA ASP A 131 -9.60 1.39 -11.13
C ASP A 131 -9.71 1.06 -9.64
N CYS A 132 -10.91 1.17 -9.07
CA CYS A 132 -11.17 0.87 -7.66
C CYS A 132 -10.81 -0.59 -7.32
N LEU A 133 -11.27 -1.56 -8.10
CA LEU A 133 -10.95 -2.98 -7.92
C LEU A 133 -9.46 -3.27 -8.06
N GLN A 134 -8.76 -2.57 -8.95
CA GLN A 134 -7.31 -2.69 -9.10
C GLN A 134 -6.58 -2.20 -7.84
N PHE A 135 -6.94 -1.01 -7.30
CA PHE A 135 -6.32 -0.50 -6.08
C PHE A 135 -6.63 -1.35 -4.86
N MET A 136 -7.86 -1.90 -4.78
CA MET A 136 -8.22 -2.84 -3.72
C MET A 136 -7.35 -4.09 -3.74
N SER A 137 -7.12 -4.68 -4.92
CA SER A 137 -6.30 -5.87 -5.04
C SER A 137 -4.88 -5.63 -4.53
N ALA A 138 -4.28 -4.50 -4.90
CA ALA A 138 -2.95 -4.13 -4.42
C ALA A 138 -2.93 -3.78 -2.91
N CYS A 139 -4.00 -3.20 -2.37
CA CYS A 139 -4.13 -2.91 -0.95
C CYS A 139 -4.28 -4.20 -0.12
N GLU A 140 -5.04 -5.17 -0.60
CA GLU A 140 -5.27 -6.47 0.05
C GLU A 140 -4.00 -7.34 0.13
N GLU A 141 -2.97 -7.08 -0.69
CA GLU A 141 -1.65 -7.71 -0.56
C GLU A 141 -0.93 -7.26 0.71
N ILE A 142 -1.19 -6.02 1.16
CA ILE A 142 -0.57 -5.43 2.36
C ILE A 142 -1.47 -5.62 3.58
N ASP A 143 -2.76 -5.31 3.45
CA ASP A 143 -3.77 -5.41 4.51
C ASP A 143 -4.94 -6.31 4.07
N PRO A 144 -4.78 -7.65 4.16
CA PRO A 144 -5.77 -8.62 3.68
C PRO A 144 -7.00 -8.77 4.57
N TYR A 145 -7.04 -8.12 5.72
CA TYR A 145 -8.11 -8.27 6.71
C TYR A 145 -9.01 -7.02 6.84
N ASN A 146 -8.84 -6.05 5.94
CA ASN A 146 -9.58 -4.79 5.96
C ASN A 146 -11.04 -4.98 5.53
N GLU A 147 -11.94 -4.93 6.49
CA GLU A 147 -13.37 -5.15 6.27
C GLU A 147 -14.03 -4.02 5.48
N ASP A 148 -13.56 -2.77 5.61
CA ASP A 148 -14.10 -1.64 4.85
C ASP A 148 -13.83 -1.82 3.35
N ILE A 149 -12.62 -2.27 3.01
CA ILE A 149 -12.26 -2.58 1.62
C ILE A 149 -13.07 -3.77 1.11
N ALA A 150 -13.21 -4.82 1.91
CA ALA A 150 -14.02 -5.99 1.56
C ALA A 150 -15.48 -5.60 1.31
N LYS A 151 -16.06 -4.72 2.12
CA LYS A 151 -17.41 -4.19 1.93
C LYS A 151 -17.56 -3.45 0.62
N ILE A 152 -16.68 -2.49 0.33
CA ILE A 152 -16.72 -1.73 -0.93
C ILE A 152 -16.60 -2.66 -2.14
N ARG A 153 -15.72 -3.67 -2.09
CA ARG A 153 -15.59 -4.66 -3.17
C ARG A 153 -16.89 -5.41 -3.40
N LEU A 154 -17.52 -5.88 -2.33
CA LEU A 154 -18.81 -6.59 -2.44
C LEU A 154 -19.90 -5.67 -3.00
N GLU A 155 -19.99 -4.41 -2.59
CA GLU A 155 -20.92 -3.43 -3.12
C GLU A 155 -20.73 -3.18 -4.63
N ILE A 156 -19.48 -3.12 -5.11
CA ILE A 156 -19.18 -3.01 -6.55
C ILE A 156 -19.64 -4.28 -7.28
N LEU A 157 -19.34 -5.47 -6.76
CA LEU A 157 -19.75 -6.73 -7.39
C LEU A 157 -21.27 -6.88 -7.45
N ILE A 158 -21.97 -6.48 -6.38
CA ILE A 158 -23.43 -6.45 -6.34
C ILE A 158 -24.00 -5.48 -7.38
N ARG A 159 -23.46 -4.26 -7.43
CA ARG A 159 -23.88 -3.23 -8.41
C ARG A 159 -23.69 -3.70 -9.87
N ARG A 160 -22.65 -4.51 -10.12
CA ARG A 160 -22.37 -5.13 -11.43
C ARG A 160 -23.17 -6.42 -11.68
N SER A 161 -24.04 -6.83 -10.74
CA SER A 161 -24.74 -8.12 -10.78
C SER A 161 -23.81 -9.34 -10.88
N ALA A 162 -22.57 -9.19 -10.43
CA ALA A 162 -21.55 -10.25 -10.41
C ALA A 162 -21.71 -11.14 -9.15
N TRP A 163 -22.91 -11.71 -8.97
CA TRP A 163 -23.30 -12.46 -7.76
C TRP A 163 -22.38 -13.63 -7.44
N ARG A 164 -21.91 -14.32 -8.48
CA ARG A 164 -21.01 -15.47 -8.33
C ARG A 164 -19.67 -15.04 -7.73
N ASP A 165 -19.13 -13.94 -8.23
CA ASP A 165 -17.85 -13.41 -7.79
C ASP A 165 -17.96 -12.83 -6.37
N ALA A 166 -19.09 -12.19 -6.05
CA ALA A 166 -19.38 -11.71 -4.70
C ALA A 166 -19.41 -12.85 -3.66
N VAL A 167 -20.11 -13.96 -3.99
CA VAL A 167 -20.14 -15.16 -3.11
C VAL A 167 -18.73 -15.74 -2.93
N GLN A 168 -17.98 -15.90 -4.02
CA GLN A 168 -16.63 -16.46 -3.99
C GLN A 168 -15.68 -15.59 -3.17
N TYR A 169 -15.69 -14.29 -3.41
CA TYR A 169 -14.86 -13.33 -2.68
C TYR A 169 -15.17 -13.35 -1.18
N TYR A 170 -16.46 -13.28 -0.81
CA TYR A 170 -16.85 -13.32 0.60
C TYR A 170 -16.40 -14.61 1.29
N GLN A 171 -16.54 -15.75 0.64
CA GLN A 171 -16.08 -17.04 1.20
C GLN A 171 -14.57 -17.08 1.42
N MET A 172 -13.80 -16.53 0.47
CA MET A 172 -12.34 -16.41 0.60
C MET A 172 -11.96 -15.49 1.76
N PHE A 173 -12.58 -14.33 1.85
CA PHE A 173 -12.35 -13.35 2.92
C PHE A 173 -12.70 -13.95 4.30
N TYR A 174 -13.89 -14.54 4.43
CA TYR A 174 -14.34 -15.20 5.66
C TYR A 174 -13.35 -16.29 6.11
N SER A 175 -12.97 -17.16 5.20
CA SER A 175 -12.06 -18.29 5.51
C SER A 175 -10.68 -17.80 5.93
N ARG A 176 -10.17 -16.73 5.32
CA ARG A 176 -8.91 -16.08 5.67
C ARG A 176 -8.99 -15.48 7.06
N LEU A 177 -10.03 -14.67 7.32
CA LEU A 177 -10.21 -13.98 8.62
C LEU A 177 -10.33 -14.99 9.77
N LEU A 178 -11.12 -16.05 9.58
CA LEU A 178 -11.29 -17.10 10.60
C LEU A 178 -9.99 -17.88 10.84
N ARG A 179 -9.27 -18.25 9.79
CA ARG A 179 -8.03 -19.04 9.89
C ARG A 179 -6.89 -18.24 10.52
N ASP A 180 -6.68 -16.99 10.11
CA ASP A 180 -5.46 -16.23 10.40
C ASP A 180 -5.65 -15.32 11.63
N VAL A 181 -6.86 -14.81 11.86
CA VAL A 181 -7.20 -13.90 12.96
C VAL A 181 -8.04 -14.59 14.04
N GLY A 182 -8.76 -15.67 13.70
CA GLY A 182 -9.68 -16.35 14.59
C GLY A 182 -10.98 -15.57 14.84
N ALA A 183 -11.32 -14.64 13.96
CA ALA A 183 -12.50 -13.78 14.07
C ALA A 183 -13.49 -14.05 12.92
N GLU A 184 -14.76 -13.78 13.17
CA GLU A 184 -15.79 -13.73 12.13
C GLU A 184 -15.87 -12.29 11.56
N PRO A 185 -16.30 -12.13 10.29
CA PRO A 185 -16.57 -10.81 9.73
C PRO A 185 -17.60 -10.03 10.55
N SER A 186 -17.54 -8.71 10.46
CA SER A 186 -18.47 -7.81 11.11
C SER A 186 -19.93 -8.12 10.76
N PRO A 187 -20.90 -7.79 11.65
CA PRO A 187 -22.32 -7.98 11.36
C PRO A 187 -22.78 -7.32 10.07
N GLU A 188 -22.17 -6.18 9.70
CA GLU A 188 -22.47 -5.47 8.45
C GLU A 188 -22.08 -6.29 7.21
N LEU A 189 -20.90 -6.88 7.18
CA LEU A 189 -20.47 -7.77 6.10
C LEU A 189 -21.28 -9.06 6.04
N GLN A 190 -21.64 -9.61 7.19
CA GLN A 190 -22.53 -10.78 7.27
C GLN A 190 -23.90 -10.47 6.69
N GLU A 191 -24.48 -9.30 7.00
CA GLU A 191 -25.79 -8.91 6.46
C GLU A 191 -25.74 -8.66 4.96
N LEU A 192 -24.68 -8.00 4.48
CA LEU A 192 -24.45 -7.82 3.04
C LEU A 192 -24.36 -9.19 2.34
N SER A 193 -23.74 -10.18 2.97
CA SER A 193 -23.62 -11.53 2.42
C SER A 193 -24.94 -12.24 2.23
N LYS A 194 -25.96 -11.98 3.05
CA LYS A 194 -27.29 -12.56 2.89
C LYS A 194 -27.99 -12.04 1.65
N GLN A 195 -27.81 -10.75 1.30
CA GLN A 195 -28.47 -10.12 0.15
C GLN A 195 -28.07 -10.82 -1.16
N PHE A 196 -26.78 -11.05 -1.40
CA PHE A 196 -26.36 -11.68 -2.65
C PHE A 196 -26.60 -13.20 -2.68
N ARG A 197 -26.68 -13.86 -1.53
CA ARG A 197 -27.10 -15.28 -1.47
C ARG A 197 -28.56 -15.46 -1.87
N LEU A 198 -29.44 -14.60 -1.41
CA LEU A 198 -30.88 -14.61 -1.79
C LEU A 198 -31.06 -14.33 -3.28
N GLN A 199 -30.32 -13.39 -3.85
CA GLN A 199 -30.41 -13.05 -5.27
C GLN A 199 -29.93 -14.22 -6.14
N LYS A 200 -28.82 -14.86 -5.77
CA LYS A 200 -28.32 -16.06 -6.47
C LYS A 200 -29.37 -17.17 -6.55
N THR A 201 -30.16 -17.35 -5.49
CA THR A 201 -31.22 -18.38 -5.48
C THR A 201 -32.33 -18.01 -6.48
N ARG A 202 -32.73 -16.73 -6.58
CA ARG A 202 -33.72 -16.25 -7.53
C ARG A 202 -33.27 -16.40 -8.98
N ASP A 203 -32.03 -16.03 -9.29
CA ASP A 203 -31.47 -16.16 -10.65
C ASP A 203 -31.40 -17.64 -11.10
N VAL A 204 -31.17 -18.56 -10.19
CA VAL A 204 -31.19 -20.01 -10.48
C VAL A 204 -32.60 -20.49 -10.73
N GLU A 205 -33.59 -20.05 -9.94
CA GLU A 205 -35.00 -20.41 -10.12
C GLU A 205 -35.57 -19.84 -11.43
N GLU A 206 -35.25 -18.60 -11.80
CA GLU A 206 -35.69 -18.00 -13.08
C GLU A 206 -35.05 -18.73 -14.28
N ASN A 207 -33.78 -19.12 -14.22
CA ASN A 207 -33.12 -19.90 -15.28
C ASN A 207 -33.73 -21.30 -15.43
N VAL A 208 -34.13 -21.96 -14.35
CA VAL A 208 -34.77 -23.28 -14.38
C VAL A 208 -36.16 -23.15 -15.00
N LEU A 209 -36.95 -22.14 -14.63
CA LEU A 209 -38.25 -21.86 -15.22
C LEU A 209 -38.18 -21.57 -16.73
N HIS A 210 -37.16 -20.82 -17.18
CA HIS A 210 -36.93 -20.56 -18.60
C HIS A 210 -36.58 -21.83 -19.40
N LEU A 211 -35.83 -22.77 -18.82
CA LEU A 211 -35.50 -24.04 -19.45
C LEU A 211 -36.71 -24.97 -19.55
N GLU A 212 -37.61 -24.96 -18.58
CA GLU A 212 -38.86 -25.78 -18.61
C GLU A 212 -39.88 -25.25 -19.63
N VAL A 213 -39.95 -23.93 -19.83
CA VAL A 213 -40.85 -23.32 -20.82
C VAL A 213 -40.39 -23.58 -22.26
N CYS A 214 -39.07 -23.74 -22.50
CA CYS A 214 -38.55 -24.04 -23.83
C CYS A 214 -38.62 -25.51 -24.22
N THR A 215 -39.04 -26.42 -23.33
CA THR A 215 -39.12 -27.87 -23.58
C THR A 215 -40.52 -28.42 -23.81
N VAL A 216 -41.53 -27.59 -24.06
CA VAL A 216 -42.85 -28.09 -24.47
C VAL A 216 -42.80 -28.51 -25.94
N PRO A 217 -42.86 -29.78 -26.28
CA PRO A 217 -42.89 -30.22 -27.65
C PRO A 217 -44.29 -29.88 -28.24
N SER A 218 -44.28 -29.19 -29.36
CA SER A 218 -45.48 -29.09 -30.21
C SER A 218 -45.90 -30.50 -30.63
N LEU A 219 -46.95 -31.01 -30.07
CA LEU A 219 -47.61 -32.24 -30.55
C LEU A 219 -48.37 -31.95 -31.82
N PRO A 220 -48.44 -32.89 -32.78
CA PRO A 220 -49.00 -32.75 -34.11
C PRO A 220 -50.50 -32.62 -34.12
#